data_8590e16f6d91bb5999ada1f120792b74
#
_entry.id   8590e16f6d91bb5999ada1f120792b74
#
_cell.length_a   1.000
_cell.length_b   1.000
_cell.length_c   1.000
_cell.angle_alpha   90.00
_cell.angle_beta   90.00
_cell.angle_gamma   90.00
#
_symmetry.space_group_name_H-M   'P 1'
#
loop_
_entity.id
_entity.type
_entity.pdbx_description
1 polymer ?
#
loop_
_entity_poly.entity_id
_entity_poly.type
_entity_poly.pdbx_seq_one_letter_code
_entity_poly.pdbx_strand_id
1 'polypeptide(L)'
;MMEISPRMGQYLSGLQQRLEEAMEVAQSARAVGIDPRTVVEIPVADDLADRVEALLGIKGVASRLRKLESEMSREEVALRIGDDFVARMFGEENREEVLDHAIRTAMALLTEGVVAAPTEGIAKIGIGKNDDGTEYLRIFYAGPIRSAGGTAQALSVLVGDYVRRALGLSRYMPRQDEIERYIEEIRQYNNIMNLQYLPSEREIRLIVTNCPVCIDGEGTESEEVSGYRNLERVETNAVRGGMALVLAEGLALKAPKVQKNVRKMRMDGWDWLEELISGTSRQGDDEDESIIRPRDKYLRDLIGGRPVFSYPMRKGGFRLRYGRSRNTGFAAAGIHPATMHILGDFLAVGTQMKTERPGKAAGIVPVDSIQGPTVRLKNGDVLRVDDAEEARKISEEVEKILDVGEILISFGEFLENNHALMPPVYCEEWWLQEGGTRRPENELEAISFCFEGAFLHPDFTYLWDDLEPDQIVEIAAFVEKHGEIQHDILVLPHDPKIKTMLEEILLPHRVREGLVCITDYLVFLACLGLDIRLKRRREWDTLPKDCAPLALVTHLSGFPMRSRAGTRIGGRMGRPGKSKPRKMNPPPHSLFPLGEAGGSRRSFQEACSHTPRPNM
;
A
#
# COMPACT_ATOMS: atom_id res chain seq x y z
N MET A 1 -23.79 -12.81 11.61
CA MET A 1 -23.23 -11.91 12.64
C MET A 1 -22.01 -12.58 13.25
N MET A 2 -20.83 -11.96 13.20
CA MET A 2 -19.66 -12.47 13.93
C MET A 2 -19.93 -12.32 15.42
N GLU A 3 -19.87 -13.40 16.18
CA GLU A 3 -19.96 -13.33 17.64
C GLU A 3 -18.73 -12.57 18.18
N ILE A 4 -18.98 -11.45 18.81
CA ILE A 4 -17.94 -10.64 19.47
C ILE A 4 -17.55 -11.34 20.78
N SER A 5 -16.26 -11.52 21.03
CA SER A 5 -15.79 -12.11 22.30
C SER A 5 -16.26 -11.28 23.51
N PRO A 6 -16.54 -11.89 24.68
CA PRO A 6 -16.98 -11.15 25.87
C PRO A 6 -16.02 -10.02 26.26
N ARG A 7 -14.69 -10.23 26.10
CA ARG A 7 -13.67 -9.21 26.37
C ARG A 7 -13.77 -8.02 25.43
N MET A 8 -14.03 -8.27 24.14
CA MET A 8 -14.23 -7.19 23.16
C MET A 8 -15.54 -6.46 23.41
N GLY A 9 -16.61 -7.18 23.77
CA GLY A 9 -17.87 -6.58 24.18
C GLY A 9 -17.72 -5.62 25.36
N GLN A 10 -17.01 -6.02 26.41
CA GLN A 10 -16.70 -5.16 27.56
C GLN A 10 -15.89 -3.93 27.18
N TYR A 11 -14.90 -4.08 26.30
CA TYR A 11 -14.11 -2.96 25.80
C TYR A 11 -14.95 -1.95 25.03
N LEU A 12 -15.81 -2.42 24.12
CA LEU A 12 -16.70 -1.55 23.35
C LEU A 12 -17.73 -0.85 24.26
N SER A 13 -18.31 -1.56 25.22
CA SER A 13 -19.22 -0.97 26.21
C SER A 13 -18.52 0.11 27.05
N GLY A 14 -17.26 -0.11 27.44
CA GLY A 14 -16.48 0.89 28.15
C GLY A 14 -16.15 2.12 27.31
N LEU A 15 -15.97 1.98 26.00
CA LEU A 15 -15.83 3.12 25.09
C LEU A 15 -17.14 3.89 24.94
N GLN A 16 -18.26 3.18 24.80
CA GLN A 16 -19.59 3.77 24.72
C GLN A 16 -19.90 4.61 25.98
N GLN A 17 -19.67 4.05 27.15
CA GLN A 17 -19.87 4.75 28.41
C GLN A 17 -19.06 6.06 28.49
N ARG A 18 -17.78 6.04 28.10
CA ARG A 18 -16.93 7.24 28.10
C ARG A 18 -17.44 8.31 27.12
N LEU A 19 -17.98 7.88 25.98
CA LEU A 19 -18.58 8.82 25.02
C LEU A 19 -19.84 9.46 25.64
N GLU A 20 -20.70 8.70 26.28
CA GLU A 20 -21.89 9.21 26.97
C GLU A 20 -21.54 10.20 28.07
N GLU A 21 -20.57 9.86 28.93
CA GLU A 21 -20.04 10.78 29.95
C GLU A 21 -19.51 12.10 29.35
N ALA A 22 -18.77 12.04 28.22
CA ALA A 22 -18.29 13.22 27.52
C ALA A 22 -19.43 14.08 26.92
N MET A 23 -20.47 13.43 26.41
CA MET A 23 -21.67 14.11 25.90
C MET A 23 -22.47 14.81 27.01
N GLU A 24 -22.58 14.20 28.20
CA GLU A 24 -23.23 14.81 29.38
C GLU A 24 -22.45 16.08 29.80
N VAL A 25 -21.13 16.04 29.84
CA VAL A 25 -20.28 17.20 30.13
C VAL A 25 -20.53 18.32 29.10
N ALA A 26 -20.57 17.97 27.81
CA ALA A 26 -20.83 18.93 26.75
C ALA A 26 -22.23 19.57 26.86
N GLN A 27 -23.26 18.77 27.19
CA GLN A 27 -24.61 19.28 27.42
C GLN A 27 -24.67 20.24 28.61
N SER A 28 -24.01 19.88 29.71
CA SER A 28 -23.91 20.72 30.90
C SER A 28 -23.22 22.05 30.61
N ALA A 29 -22.12 22.01 29.84
CA ALA A 29 -21.41 23.20 29.40
C ALA A 29 -22.27 24.12 28.51
N ARG A 30 -23.02 23.53 27.57
CA ARG A 30 -23.95 24.26 26.71
C ARG A 30 -25.09 24.90 27.49
N ALA A 31 -25.61 24.23 28.53
CA ALA A 31 -26.65 24.76 29.39
C ALA A 31 -26.24 26.03 30.14
N VAL A 32 -24.94 26.26 30.38
CA VAL A 32 -24.38 27.45 31.03
C VAL A 32 -23.83 28.50 30.03
N GLY A 33 -24.18 28.37 28.74
CA GLY A 33 -23.82 29.35 27.71
C GLY A 33 -22.44 29.15 27.06
N ILE A 34 -21.74 28.06 27.34
CA ILE A 34 -20.58 27.63 26.56
C ILE A 34 -21.10 26.94 25.28
N ASP A 35 -20.33 26.97 24.18
CA ASP A 35 -20.78 26.45 22.89
C ASP A 35 -20.09 25.08 22.51
N PRO A 36 -20.21 24.01 23.27
CA PRO A 36 -19.79 22.68 22.85
C PRO A 36 -20.82 22.04 21.92
N ARG A 37 -20.37 21.31 20.93
CA ARG A 37 -21.26 20.45 20.14
C ARG A 37 -21.65 19.23 20.95
N THR A 38 -22.95 19.01 21.10
CA THR A 38 -23.53 17.85 21.75
C THR A 38 -23.96 16.76 20.77
N VAL A 39 -23.84 17.03 19.46
CA VAL A 39 -24.19 16.09 18.39
C VAL A 39 -22.94 15.81 17.57
N VAL A 40 -22.63 14.56 17.39
CA VAL A 40 -21.55 14.13 16.48
C VAL A 40 -21.93 14.43 15.03
N GLU A 41 -20.96 14.76 14.19
CA GLU A 41 -21.18 15.11 12.79
C GLU A 41 -21.78 13.96 12.00
N ILE A 42 -21.33 12.73 12.27
CA ILE A 42 -21.88 11.51 11.70
C ILE A 42 -22.36 10.63 12.84
N PRO A 43 -23.67 10.32 12.92
CA PRO A 43 -24.22 9.40 13.93
C PRO A 43 -23.55 8.02 13.89
N VAL A 44 -23.60 7.31 15.00
CA VAL A 44 -23.20 5.91 15.05
C VAL A 44 -24.08 5.12 14.08
N ALA A 45 -23.44 4.37 13.19
CA ALA A 45 -24.10 3.56 12.18
C ALA A 45 -23.89 2.08 12.50
N ASP A 46 -24.97 1.29 12.43
CA ASP A 46 -24.91 -0.14 12.70
C ASP A 46 -24.29 -0.93 11.53
N ASP A 47 -24.44 -0.41 10.32
CA ASP A 47 -23.91 -0.99 9.09
C ASP A 47 -23.53 0.07 8.06
N LEU A 48 -23.07 -0.39 6.88
CA LEU A 48 -22.71 0.49 5.76
C LEU A 48 -23.93 1.30 5.25
N ALA A 49 -25.11 0.71 5.24
CA ALA A 49 -26.32 1.37 4.75
C ALA A 49 -26.71 2.57 5.63
N ASP A 50 -26.68 2.40 6.94
CA ASP A 50 -26.91 3.50 7.89
C ASP A 50 -25.83 4.57 7.75
N ARG A 51 -24.59 4.16 7.53
CA ARG A 51 -23.49 5.10 7.33
C ARG A 51 -23.67 5.95 6.06
N VAL A 52 -24.11 5.34 4.96
CA VAL A 52 -24.40 6.06 3.70
C VAL A 52 -25.57 7.03 3.90
N GLU A 53 -26.65 6.61 4.55
CA GLU A 53 -27.79 7.47 4.83
C GLU A 53 -27.41 8.66 5.74
N ALA A 54 -26.67 8.39 6.81
CA ALA A 54 -26.22 9.42 7.74
C ALA A 54 -25.26 10.43 7.11
N LEU A 55 -24.36 9.93 6.22
CA LEU A 55 -23.37 10.76 5.52
C LEU A 55 -24.03 11.75 4.55
N LEU A 56 -25.06 11.32 3.84
CA LEU A 56 -25.71 12.10 2.79
C LEU A 56 -26.99 12.79 3.28
N GLY A 57 -27.53 12.40 4.41
CA GLY A 57 -28.77 12.95 5.00
C GLY A 57 -30.04 12.58 4.24
N ILE A 58 -30.00 11.57 3.36
CA ILE A 58 -31.12 11.18 2.49
C ILE A 58 -31.90 10.04 3.17
N LYS A 59 -33.03 10.37 3.80
CA LYS A 59 -33.84 9.41 4.57
C LYS A 59 -34.43 8.30 3.71
N GLY A 60 -34.37 7.07 4.21
CA GLY A 60 -34.93 5.89 3.57
C GLY A 60 -33.96 5.11 2.69
N VAL A 61 -32.80 5.69 2.39
CA VAL A 61 -31.76 5.05 1.58
C VAL A 61 -31.22 3.79 2.29
N ALA A 62 -31.01 3.81 3.60
CA ALA A 62 -30.47 2.68 4.35
C ALA A 62 -31.36 1.43 4.23
N SER A 63 -32.65 1.57 4.41
CA SER A 63 -33.59 0.46 4.30
C SER A 63 -33.64 -0.11 2.88
N ARG A 64 -33.52 0.75 1.89
CA ARG A 64 -33.49 0.35 0.49
C ARG A 64 -32.18 -0.36 0.12
N LEU A 65 -31.04 0.15 0.55
CA LEU A 65 -29.75 -0.49 0.33
C LEU A 65 -29.71 -1.90 0.91
N ARG A 66 -30.15 -2.11 2.16
CA ARG A 66 -30.22 -3.44 2.78
C ARG A 66 -31.04 -4.44 1.96
N LYS A 67 -32.17 -3.98 1.43
CA LYS A 67 -33.01 -4.83 0.57
C LYS A 67 -32.27 -5.21 -0.70
N LEU A 68 -31.60 -4.27 -1.37
CA LEU A 68 -30.88 -4.54 -2.62
C LEU A 68 -29.63 -5.41 -2.38
N GLU A 69 -28.86 -5.17 -1.32
CA GLU A 69 -27.65 -5.94 -0.98
C GLU A 69 -27.96 -7.41 -0.63
N SER A 70 -29.19 -7.74 -0.25
CA SER A 70 -29.60 -9.12 -0.05
C SER A 70 -29.77 -9.91 -1.35
N GLU A 71 -29.90 -9.24 -2.49
CA GLU A 71 -30.24 -9.83 -3.78
C GLU A 71 -29.12 -9.71 -4.83
N MET A 72 -28.23 -8.73 -4.68
CA MET A 72 -27.24 -8.41 -5.72
C MET A 72 -25.91 -7.87 -5.15
N SER A 73 -24.88 -7.84 -6.00
CA SER A 73 -23.56 -7.32 -5.60
C SER A 73 -23.58 -5.81 -5.39
N ARG A 74 -22.61 -5.29 -4.61
CA ARG A 74 -22.51 -3.88 -4.27
C ARG A 74 -22.45 -2.96 -5.50
N GLU A 75 -21.75 -3.37 -6.56
CA GLU A 75 -21.68 -2.62 -7.80
C GLU A 75 -23.04 -2.56 -8.52
N GLU A 76 -23.82 -3.64 -8.48
CA GLU A 76 -25.18 -3.68 -9.02
C GLU A 76 -26.13 -2.83 -8.17
N VAL A 77 -25.99 -2.86 -6.84
CA VAL A 77 -26.75 -1.99 -5.94
C VAL A 77 -26.47 -0.52 -6.21
N ALA A 78 -25.21 -0.16 -6.44
CA ALA A 78 -24.83 1.23 -6.74
C ALA A 78 -25.47 1.78 -8.02
N LEU A 79 -25.76 0.92 -9.01
CA LEU A 79 -26.53 1.31 -10.20
C LEU A 79 -28.02 1.30 -9.92
N ARG A 80 -28.51 0.23 -9.28
CA ARG A 80 -29.94 0.04 -9.06
C ARG A 80 -30.55 1.13 -8.19
N ILE A 81 -29.81 1.62 -7.19
CA ILE A 81 -30.24 2.76 -6.40
C ILE A 81 -30.43 4.02 -7.24
N GLY A 82 -29.70 4.13 -8.35
CA GLY A 82 -29.88 5.20 -9.33
C GLY A 82 -31.27 5.21 -9.95
N ASP A 83 -31.88 4.04 -10.24
CA ASP A 83 -33.25 3.95 -10.75
C ASP A 83 -34.28 4.46 -9.74
N ASP A 84 -34.04 4.17 -8.43
CA ASP A 84 -34.92 4.60 -7.37
C ASP A 84 -34.90 6.15 -7.23
N PHE A 85 -33.74 6.79 -7.38
CA PHE A 85 -33.61 8.24 -7.47
C PHE A 85 -34.30 8.82 -8.71
N VAL A 86 -34.12 8.20 -9.87
CA VAL A 86 -34.81 8.61 -11.11
C VAL A 86 -36.33 8.53 -10.95
N ALA A 87 -36.82 7.52 -10.21
CA ALA A 87 -38.22 7.38 -9.84
C ALA A 87 -38.67 8.36 -8.72
N ARG A 88 -37.75 9.18 -8.20
CA ARG A 88 -37.97 10.17 -7.12
C ARG A 88 -38.51 9.55 -5.83
N MET A 89 -38.01 8.36 -5.50
CA MET A 89 -38.48 7.62 -4.32
C MET A 89 -38.09 8.29 -2.98
N PHE A 90 -37.10 9.18 -3.00
CA PHE A 90 -36.58 9.84 -1.79
C PHE A 90 -36.96 11.33 -1.72
N GLY A 91 -37.80 11.82 -2.68
CA GLY A 91 -38.39 13.15 -2.62
C GLY A 91 -37.64 14.25 -3.40
N GLU A 92 -36.84 13.88 -4.40
CA GLU A 92 -36.10 14.80 -5.24
C GLU A 92 -37.04 15.73 -6.03
N GLU A 93 -36.73 17.04 -6.01
CA GLU A 93 -37.57 18.07 -6.65
C GLU A 93 -37.25 18.26 -8.14
N ASN A 94 -35.97 18.15 -8.52
CA ASN A 94 -35.50 18.41 -9.86
C ASN A 94 -34.49 17.37 -10.36
N ARG A 95 -34.08 17.47 -11.64
CA ARG A 95 -33.17 16.50 -12.27
C ARG A 95 -31.73 16.60 -11.76
N GLU A 96 -31.28 17.79 -11.38
CA GLU A 96 -29.92 17.99 -10.85
C GLU A 96 -29.76 17.33 -9.48
N GLU A 97 -30.78 17.45 -8.64
CA GLU A 97 -30.86 16.81 -7.34
C GLU A 97 -30.88 15.27 -7.44
N VAL A 98 -31.67 14.73 -8.41
CA VAL A 98 -31.66 13.28 -8.72
C VAL A 98 -30.25 12.81 -9.09
N LEU A 99 -29.56 13.55 -9.96
CA LEU A 99 -28.20 13.22 -10.36
C LEU A 99 -27.22 13.30 -9.18
N ASP A 100 -27.31 14.36 -8.39
CA ASP A 100 -26.42 14.57 -7.24
C ASP A 100 -26.59 13.45 -6.20
N HIS A 101 -27.82 13.19 -5.79
CA HIS A 101 -28.13 12.15 -4.81
C HIS A 101 -27.75 10.75 -5.30
N ALA A 102 -28.10 10.40 -6.55
CA ALA A 102 -27.78 9.10 -7.11
C ALA A 102 -26.26 8.84 -7.19
N ILE A 103 -25.50 9.79 -7.72
CA ILE A 103 -24.06 9.63 -7.93
C ILE A 103 -23.32 9.62 -6.58
N ARG A 104 -23.68 10.51 -5.65
CA ARG A 104 -23.06 10.55 -4.32
C ARG A 104 -23.38 9.31 -3.48
N THR A 105 -24.62 8.81 -3.55
CA THR A 105 -25.02 7.59 -2.85
C THR A 105 -24.26 6.38 -3.39
N ALA A 106 -24.18 6.24 -4.70
CA ALA A 106 -23.39 5.19 -5.34
C ALA A 106 -21.91 5.29 -4.98
N MET A 107 -21.35 6.51 -4.97
CA MET A 107 -19.95 6.73 -4.58
C MET A 107 -19.71 6.37 -3.12
N ALA A 108 -20.60 6.78 -2.19
CA ALA A 108 -20.51 6.43 -0.78
C ALA A 108 -20.54 4.92 -0.55
N LEU A 109 -21.40 4.21 -1.29
CA LEU A 109 -21.49 2.75 -1.23
C LEU A 109 -20.23 2.07 -1.79
N LEU A 110 -19.74 2.51 -2.96
CA LEU A 110 -18.57 1.93 -3.62
C LEU A 110 -17.25 2.20 -2.89
N THR A 111 -17.18 3.24 -2.08
CA THR A 111 -16.03 3.60 -1.26
C THR A 111 -16.14 3.12 0.19
N GLU A 112 -17.12 2.27 0.49
CA GLU A 112 -17.36 1.73 1.84
C GLU A 112 -17.52 2.82 2.91
N GLY A 113 -18.16 3.93 2.55
CA GLY A 113 -18.45 5.04 3.46
C GLY A 113 -17.23 5.91 3.77
N VAL A 114 -16.25 5.98 2.85
CA VAL A 114 -15.21 7.03 2.91
C VAL A 114 -15.90 8.39 2.76
N VAL A 115 -15.79 9.25 3.78
CA VAL A 115 -16.53 10.52 3.85
C VAL A 115 -16.13 11.49 2.76
N ALA A 116 -14.82 11.69 2.56
CA ALA A 116 -14.32 12.74 1.67
C ALA A 116 -14.62 12.51 0.18
N ALA A 117 -14.79 11.25 -0.25
CA ALA A 117 -15.00 10.94 -1.66
C ALA A 117 -16.36 11.44 -2.20
N PRO A 118 -17.51 11.07 -1.60
CA PRO A 118 -18.81 11.55 -2.05
C PRO A 118 -19.12 13.01 -1.67
N THR A 119 -18.58 13.52 -0.55
CA THR A 119 -18.92 14.85 -0.05
C THR A 119 -17.98 15.95 -0.52
N GLU A 120 -16.69 15.70 -0.58
CA GLU A 120 -15.67 16.68 -0.96
C GLU A 120 -15.01 16.36 -2.31
N GLY A 121 -15.02 15.10 -2.73
CA GLY A 121 -14.42 14.66 -3.99
C GLY A 121 -15.27 14.99 -5.22
N ILE A 122 -16.58 15.20 -5.03
CA ILE A 122 -17.51 15.73 -6.04
C ILE A 122 -17.96 17.11 -5.56
N ALA A 123 -17.50 18.16 -6.23
CA ALA A 123 -17.81 19.54 -5.85
C ALA A 123 -19.26 19.88 -6.18
N LYS A 124 -19.68 19.62 -7.40
CA LYS A 124 -21.06 19.79 -7.86
C LYS A 124 -21.37 18.84 -9.02
N ILE A 125 -22.66 18.66 -9.28
CA ILE A 125 -23.17 17.97 -10.46
C ILE A 125 -24.13 18.93 -11.16
N GLY A 126 -24.08 18.96 -12.48
CA GLY A 126 -24.91 19.89 -13.25
C GLY A 126 -25.23 19.34 -14.65
N ILE A 127 -26.10 20.08 -15.34
CA ILE A 127 -26.52 19.78 -16.70
C ILE A 127 -25.98 20.87 -17.63
N GLY A 128 -25.18 20.45 -18.62
CA GLY A 128 -24.66 21.33 -19.68
C GLY A 128 -25.45 21.18 -20.97
N LYS A 129 -25.15 22.03 -21.97
CA LYS A 129 -25.73 21.95 -23.32
C LYS A 129 -24.66 21.76 -24.37
N ASN A 130 -24.86 20.76 -25.24
CA ASN A 130 -24.09 20.56 -26.46
C ASN A 130 -24.39 21.64 -27.50
N ASP A 131 -23.59 21.76 -28.55
CA ASP A 131 -23.76 22.75 -29.61
C ASP A 131 -25.07 22.51 -30.45
N ASP A 132 -25.57 21.29 -30.44
CA ASP A 132 -26.86 20.94 -31.04
C ASP A 132 -28.08 21.24 -30.14
N GLY A 133 -27.85 21.81 -28.97
CA GLY A 133 -28.85 22.15 -27.95
C GLY A 133 -29.29 20.99 -27.06
N THR A 134 -28.77 19.78 -27.26
CA THR A 134 -29.06 18.64 -26.38
C THR A 134 -28.35 18.81 -25.01
N GLU A 135 -28.98 18.29 -23.96
CA GLU A 135 -28.47 18.39 -22.59
C GLU A 135 -27.61 17.18 -22.21
N TYR A 136 -26.50 17.41 -21.49
CA TYR A 136 -25.58 16.37 -21.04
C TYR A 136 -25.20 16.53 -19.56
N LEU A 137 -24.76 15.44 -18.93
CA LEU A 137 -24.29 15.43 -17.54
C LEU A 137 -22.85 15.96 -17.42
N ARG A 138 -22.64 16.88 -16.46
CA ARG A 138 -21.31 17.36 -16.01
C ARG A 138 -21.10 16.97 -14.56
N ILE A 139 -19.98 16.32 -14.26
CA ILE A 139 -19.55 16.03 -12.88
C ILE A 139 -18.28 16.82 -12.58
N PHE A 140 -18.34 17.69 -11.59
CA PHE A 140 -17.23 18.53 -11.17
C PHE A 140 -16.48 17.86 -10.03
N TYR A 141 -15.30 17.36 -10.33
CA TYR A 141 -14.45 16.69 -9.36
C TYR A 141 -13.50 17.68 -8.70
N ALA A 142 -13.28 17.51 -7.38
CA ALA A 142 -12.33 18.27 -6.59
C ALA A 142 -11.14 17.38 -6.16
N GLY A 143 -10.05 17.99 -5.68
CA GLY A 143 -8.84 17.29 -5.26
C GLY A 143 -9.06 16.10 -4.30
N PRO A 144 -9.95 16.19 -3.31
CA PRO A 144 -10.26 15.08 -2.38
C PRO A 144 -10.76 13.79 -3.03
N ILE A 145 -11.18 13.80 -4.31
CA ILE A 145 -11.55 12.58 -5.07
C ILE A 145 -10.40 11.55 -5.09
N ARG A 146 -9.17 11.98 -4.84
CA ARG A 146 -8.01 11.08 -4.70
C ARG A 146 -8.20 10.04 -3.59
N SER A 147 -8.95 10.36 -2.55
CA SER A 147 -9.24 9.44 -1.44
C SER A 147 -10.09 8.23 -1.84
N ALA A 148 -10.89 8.36 -2.91
CA ALA A 148 -11.73 7.29 -3.42
C ALA A 148 -10.95 6.13 -4.05
N GLY A 149 -9.73 6.41 -4.55
CA GLY A 149 -8.96 5.49 -5.37
C GLY A 149 -9.51 5.33 -6.79
N GLY A 150 -8.63 4.99 -7.74
CA GLY A 150 -8.93 5.02 -9.18
C GLY A 150 -10.14 4.19 -9.62
N THR A 151 -10.45 3.08 -8.93
CA THR A 151 -11.63 2.26 -9.27
C THR A 151 -12.93 3.00 -9.00
N ALA A 152 -13.09 3.58 -7.80
CA ALA A 152 -14.30 4.30 -7.44
C ALA A 152 -14.44 5.60 -8.25
N GLN A 153 -13.33 6.27 -8.57
CA GLN A 153 -13.31 7.40 -9.50
C GLN A 153 -13.91 7.04 -10.86
N ALA A 154 -13.46 5.94 -11.46
CA ALA A 154 -13.98 5.49 -12.74
C ALA A 154 -15.43 5.00 -12.65
N LEU A 155 -15.80 4.32 -11.57
CA LEU A 155 -17.18 3.87 -11.36
C LEU A 155 -18.15 5.02 -11.15
N SER A 156 -17.75 6.17 -10.59
CA SER A 156 -18.62 7.34 -10.51
C SER A 156 -19.04 7.87 -11.87
N VAL A 157 -18.14 7.80 -12.87
CA VAL A 157 -18.44 8.17 -14.24
C VAL A 157 -19.42 7.17 -14.89
N LEU A 158 -19.26 5.85 -14.63
CA LEU A 158 -20.19 4.81 -15.09
C LEU A 158 -21.59 4.99 -14.50
N VAL A 159 -21.68 5.23 -13.19
CA VAL A 159 -22.96 5.52 -12.51
C VAL A 159 -23.60 6.77 -13.12
N GLY A 160 -22.78 7.81 -13.34
CA GLY A 160 -23.24 9.02 -14.03
C GLY A 160 -23.83 8.75 -15.40
N ASP A 161 -23.17 7.90 -16.22
CA ASP A 161 -23.69 7.50 -17.53
C ASP A 161 -25.00 6.70 -17.42
N TYR A 162 -25.10 5.82 -16.45
CA TYR A 162 -26.32 5.04 -16.21
C TYR A 162 -27.51 5.95 -15.86
N VAL A 163 -27.34 6.84 -14.87
CA VAL A 163 -28.42 7.73 -14.40
C VAL A 163 -28.80 8.77 -15.47
N ARG A 164 -27.83 9.34 -16.22
CA ARG A 164 -28.14 10.26 -17.31
C ARG A 164 -29.03 9.66 -18.38
N ARG A 165 -28.78 8.38 -18.74
CA ARG A 165 -29.60 7.64 -19.72
C ARG A 165 -31.03 7.46 -19.22
N ALA A 166 -31.20 7.09 -17.97
CA ALA A 166 -32.51 6.95 -17.34
C ALA A 166 -33.28 8.27 -17.29
N LEU A 167 -32.58 9.41 -17.19
CA LEU A 167 -33.16 10.75 -17.25
C LEU A 167 -33.31 11.30 -18.67
N GLY A 168 -32.97 10.55 -19.73
CA GLY A 168 -33.05 10.99 -21.12
C GLY A 168 -32.04 12.08 -21.51
N LEU A 169 -30.94 12.24 -20.78
CA LEU A 169 -29.89 13.19 -21.15
C LEU A 169 -28.99 12.59 -22.24
N SER A 170 -28.58 13.42 -23.21
CA SER A 170 -27.65 13.06 -24.27
C SER A 170 -26.23 12.87 -23.76
N ARG A 171 -25.41 12.21 -24.57
CA ARG A 171 -23.98 12.12 -24.29
C ARG A 171 -23.31 13.49 -24.41
N TYR A 172 -22.23 13.69 -23.68
CA TYR A 172 -21.33 14.81 -23.86
C TYR A 172 -20.65 14.74 -25.23
N MET A 173 -20.64 15.86 -25.96
CA MET A 173 -19.95 16.02 -27.24
C MET A 173 -18.91 17.14 -27.07
N PRO A 174 -17.62 16.80 -26.85
CA PRO A 174 -16.57 17.79 -26.63
C PRO A 174 -16.26 18.55 -27.91
N ARG A 175 -15.92 19.83 -27.78
CA ARG A 175 -15.31 20.62 -28.84
C ARG A 175 -13.82 20.30 -28.93
N GLN A 176 -13.19 20.59 -30.07
CA GLN A 176 -11.76 20.34 -30.27
C GLN A 176 -10.88 21.12 -29.29
N ASP A 177 -11.21 22.36 -29.00
CA ASP A 177 -10.50 23.21 -28.05
C ASP A 177 -10.62 22.69 -26.59
N GLU A 178 -11.76 22.11 -26.24
CA GLU A 178 -11.93 21.44 -24.95
C GLU A 178 -11.02 20.21 -24.83
N ILE A 179 -10.91 19.38 -25.90
CA ILE A 179 -10.02 18.21 -25.90
C ILE A 179 -8.56 18.65 -25.69
N GLU A 180 -8.10 19.68 -26.40
CA GLU A 180 -6.77 20.24 -26.23
C GLU A 180 -6.54 20.79 -24.82
N ARG A 181 -7.56 21.38 -24.22
CA ARG A 181 -7.55 21.87 -22.86
C ARG A 181 -7.32 20.74 -21.85
N TYR A 182 -7.98 19.59 -22.00
CA TYR A 182 -7.73 18.41 -21.15
C TYR A 182 -6.27 17.93 -21.24
N ILE A 183 -5.69 17.92 -22.43
CA ILE A 183 -4.29 17.53 -22.64
C ILE A 183 -3.33 18.47 -21.90
N GLU A 184 -3.55 19.78 -22.03
CA GLU A 184 -2.73 20.80 -21.37
C GLU A 184 -2.82 20.65 -19.84
N GLU A 185 -4.03 20.57 -19.30
CA GLU A 185 -4.25 20.50 -17.86
C GLU A 185 -3.67 19.22 -17.22
N ILE A 186 -3.81 18.06 -17.86
CA ILE A 186 -3.28 16.79 -17.33
C ILE A 186 -1.75 16.84 -17.27
N ARG A 187 -1.09 17.42 -18.29
CA ARG A 187 0.36 17.63 -18.28
C ARG A 187 0.81 18.59 -17.19
N GLN A 188 0.13 19.74 -17.05
CA GLN A 188 0.43 20.71 -16.01
C GLN A 188 0.22 20.10 -14.62
N TYR A 189 -0.90 19.43 -14.40
CA TYR A 189 -1.18 18.77 -13.13
C TYR A 189 -0.14 17.70 -12.77
N ASN A 190 0.32 16.91 -13.76
CA ASN A 190 1.38 15.94 -13.54
C ASN A 190 2.69 16.60 -13.10
N ASN A 191 3.05 17.76 -13.64
CA ASN A 191 4.25 18.51 -13.23
C ASN A 191 4.15 19.01 -11.77
N ILE A 192 2.95 19.37 -11.32
CA ILE A 192 2.71 19.88 -9.97
C ILE A 192 2.59 18.74 -8.94
N MET A 193 1.81 17.69 -9.25
CA MET A 193 1.35 16.71 -8.26
C MET A 193 1.77 15.26 -8.54
N ASN A 194 2.45 14.98 -9.63
CA ASN A 194 2.86 13.62 -10.08
C ASN A 194 1.71 12.60 -10.07
N LEU A 195 1.08 12.41 -11.19
CA LEU A 195 0.05 11.39 -11.40
C LEU A 195 0.66 9.97 -11.28
N GLN A 196 -0.11 9.02 -10.76
CA GLN A 196 0.30 7.60 -10.74
C GLN A 196 0.43 7.03 -12.16
N TYR A 197 -0.34 7.58 -13.09
CA TYR A 197 -0.32 7.26 -14.51
C TYR A 197 -0.48 8.55 -15.30
N LEU A 198 0.45 8.84 -16.21
CA LEU A 198 0.33 9.93 -17.15
C LEU A 198 -0.12 9.36 -18.49
N PRO A 199 -1.38 9.53 -18.88
CA PRO A 199 -1.85 9.05 -20.17
C PRO A 199 -1.20 9.84 -21.32
N SER A 200 -0.99 9.17 -22.45
CA SER A 200 -0.55 9.82 -23.68
C SER A 200 -1.63 10.74 -24.24
N GLU A 201 -1.27 11.69 -25.10
CA GLU A 201 -2.24 12.56 -25.78
C GLU A 201 -3.30 11.77 -26.53
N ARG A 202 -2.91 10.66 -27.17
CA ARG A 202 -3.82 9.77 -27.87
C ARG A 202 -4.87 9.17 -26.91
N GLU A 203 -4.44 8.71 -25.74
CA GLU A 203 -5.35 8.16 -24.74
C GLU A 203 -6.29 9.24 -24.18
N ILE A 204 -5.78 10.43 -23.90
CA ILE A 204 -6.61 11.56 -23.43
C ILE A 204 -7.67 11.89 -24.49
N ARG A 205 -7.27 12.04 -25.78
CA ARG A 205 -8.20 12.28 -26.89
C ARG A 205 -9.27 11.20 -26.99
N LEU A 206 -8.84 9.93 -26.93
CA LEU A 206 -9.75 8.80 -27.01
C LEU A 206 -10.78 8.82 -25.87
N ILE A 207 -10.33 9.05 -24.64
CA ILE A 207 -11.23 9.10 -23.47
C ILE A 207 -12.19 10.29 -23.58
N VAL A 208 -11.69 11.50 -23.81
CA VAL A 208 -12.52 12.72 -23.80
C VAL A 208 -13.56 12.68 -24.94
N THR A 209 -13.16 12.21 -26.13
CA THR A 209 -14.07 12.12 -27.28
C THR A 209 -15.19 11.09 -27.09
N ASN A 210 -14.89 9.99 -26.39
CA ASN A 210 -15.82 8.86 -26.29
C ASN A 210 -16.56 8.77 -24.95
N CYS A 211 -16.06 9.40 -23.88
CA CYS A 211 -16.73 9.39 -22.59
C CYS A 211 -18.10 10.08 -22.69
N PRO A 212 -19.19 9.38 -22.31
CA PRO A 212 -20.54 9.95 -22.44
C PRO A 212 -20.88 11.01 -21.39
N VAL A 213 -20.04 11.18 -20.36
CA VAL A 213 -20.20 12.14 -19.28
C VAL A 213 -19.05 13.15 -19.35
N CYS A 214 -19.36 14.43 -19.16
CA CYS A 214 -18.32 15.45 -19.03
C CYS A 214 -17.64 15.33 -17.66
N ILE A 215 -16.37 14.95 -17.68
CA ILE A 215 -15.52 14.91 -16.49
C ILE A 215 -14.98 16.33 -16.30
N ASP A 216 -15.61 17.09 -15.44
CA ASP A 216 -15.24 18.48 -15.15
C ASP A 216 -14.55 18.59 -13.78
N GLY A 217 -14.19 19.78 -13.35
CA GLY A 217 -13.56 19.98 -12.05
C GLY A 217 -13.48 21.43 -11.65
N GLU A 218 -13.29 21.65 -10.37
CA GLU A 218 -12.93 22.96 -9.85
C GLU A 218 -11.46 23.27 -10.11
N GLY A 219 -11.13 24.54 -10.25
CA GLY A 219 -9.75 25.01 -10.24
C GLY A 219 -9.13 24.78 -8.87
N THR A 220 -8.36 23.72 -8.72
CA THR A 220 -7.76 23.31 -7.44
C THR A 220 -6.33 23.78 -7.26
N GLU A 221 -5.67 24.18 -8.35
CA GLU A 221 -4.30 24.67 -8.36
C GLU A 221 -4.26 26.19 -8.60
N SER A 222 -3.24 26.84 -8.06
CA SER A 222 -3.03 28.28 -8.28
C SER A 222 -2.55 28.61 -9.70
N GLU A 223 -2.13 27.59 -10.46
CA GLU A 223 -1.64 27.76 -11.83
C GLU A 223 -2.79 27.71 -12.83
N GLU A 224 -2.73 28.63 -13.80
CA GLU A 224 -3.66 28.68 -14.91
C GLU A 224 -3.04 28.04 -16.17
N VAL A 225 -3.89 27.52 -17.04
CA VAL A 225 -3.45 27.08 -18.36
C VAL A 225 -3.02 28.26 -19.22
N SER A 226 -2.12 28.02 -20.15
CA SER A 226 -1.56 29.05 -21.02
C SER A 226 -2.20 29.11 -22.41
N GLY A 227 -2.56 27.95 -22.97
CA GLY A 227 -3.03 27.82 -24.35
C GLY A 227 -4.53 27.99 -24.52
N TYR A 228 -5.31 27.13 -23.89
CA TYR A 228 -6.76 27.04 -24.12
C TYR A 228 -7.54 27.69 -22.98
N ARG A 229 -7.55 29.04 -22.97
CA ARG A 229 -8.20 29.89 -21.94
C ARG A 229 -9.58 30.32 -22.37
N ASN A 230 -10.41 30.70 -21.38
CA ASN A 230 -11.72 31.32 -21.59
C ASN A 230 -12.66 30.54 -22.51
N LEU A 231 -12.63 29.19 -22.40
CA LEU A 231 -13.56 28.36 -23.14
C LEU A 231 -14.97 28.53 -22.58
N GLU A 232 -15.95 28.67 -23.46
CA GLU A 232 -17.35 28.97 -23.11
C GLU A 232 -17.95 27.94 -22.13
N ARG A 233 -17.60 26.64 -22.28
CA ARG A 233 -18.16 25.57 -21.47
C ARG A 233 -17.23 25.10 -20.35
N VAL A 234 -16.11 25.79 -20.10
CA VAL A 234 -15.18 25.51 -19.00
C VAL A 234 -15.14 26.71 -18.06
N GLU A 235 -15.60 26.52 -16.83
CA GLU A 235 -15.87 27.62 -15.88
C GLU A 235 -14.62 28.29 -15.29
N THR A 236 -13.42 27.69 -15.45
CA THR A 236 -12.18 28.19 -14.86
C THR A 236 -11.00 28.10 -15.80
N ASN A 237 -10.05 29.03 -15.67
CA ASN A 237 -8.74 28.93 -16.32
C ASN A 237 -7.71 28.20 -15.46
N ALA A 238 -7.97 27.99 -14.17
CA ALA A 238 -7.08 27.23 -13.32
C ALA A 238 -7.12 25.72 -13.65
N VAL A 239 -6.03 25.03 -13.36
CA VAL A 239 -5.91 23.59 -13.57
C VAL A 239 -6.92 22.82 -12.70
N ARG A 240 -7.72 21.96 -13.32
CA ARG A 240 -8.77 21.17 -12.68
C ARG A 240 -8.19 19.82 -12.18
N GLY A 241 -7.59 19.82 -10.97
CA GLY A 241 -6.89 18.65 -10.43
C GLY A 241 -7.78 17.42 -10.23
N GLY A 242 -9.03 17.60 -9.80
CA GLY A 242 -10.00 16.50 -9.64
C GLY A 242 -10.32 15.82 -10.98
N MET A 243 -10.54 16.58 -12.04
CA MET A 243 -10.72 16.09 -13.40
C MET A 243 -9.51 15.27 -13.87
N ALA A 244 -8.30 15.81 -13.69
CA ALA A 244 -7.06 15.14 -14.10
C ALA A 244 -6.88 13.79 -13.39
N LEU A 245 -7.22 13.70 -12.10
CA LEU A 245 -7.19 12.46 -11.33
C LEU A 245 -8.17 11.41 -11.87
N VAL A 246 -9.44 11.78 -12.09
CA VAL A 246 -10.47 10.86 -12.57
C VAL A 246 -10.16 10.35 -13.97
N LEU A 247 -9.67 11.21 -14.86
CA LEU A 247 -9.33 10.80 -16.21
C LEU A 247 -8.07 9.91 -16.23
N ALA A 248 -6.99 10.30 -15.54
CA ALA A 248 -5.71 9.61 -15.60
C ALA A 248 -5.64 8.37 -14.68
N GLU A 249 -5.93 8.55 -13.38
CA GLU A 249 -5.83 7.47 -12.38
C GLU A 249 -7.11 6.61 -12.32
N GLY A 250 -8.24 7.16 -12.72
CA GLY A 250 -9.53 6.47 -12.85
C GLY A 250 -9.66 5.75 -14.18
N LEU A 251 -10.09 6.44 -15.24
CA LEU A 251 -10.45 5.81 -16.52
C LEU A 251 -9.25 5.21 -17.25
N ALA A 252 -8.15 5.97 -17.43
CA ALA A 252 -7.01 5.47 -18.19
C ALA A 252 -6.30 4.32 -17.47
N LEU A 253 -5.91 4.51 -16.20
CA LEU A 253 -5.17 3.48 -15.45
C LEU A 253 -6.00 2.23 -15.16
N LYS A 254 -7.30 2.37 -14.94
CA LYS A 254 -8.20 1.27 -14.54
C LYS A 254 -9.10 0.79 -15.67
N ALA A 255 -8.80 1.13 -16.92
CA ALA A 255 -9.58 0.73 -18.09
C ALA A 255 -9.99 -0.75 -18.12
N PRO A 256 -9.11 -1.75 -17.85
CA PRO A 256 -9.50 -3.16 -17.82
C PRO A 256 -10.57 -3.47 -16.75
N LYS A 257 -10.47 -2.82 -15.59
CA LYS A 257 -11.43 -3.00 -14.49
C LYS A 257 -12.76 -2.32 -14.79
N VAL A 258 -12.72 -1.14 -15.42
CA VAL A 258 -13.90 -0.44 -15.91
C VAL A 258 -14.63 -1.30 -16.95
N GLN A 259 -13.92 -1.86 -17.93
CA GLN A 259 -14.47 -2.73 -18.96
C GLN A 259 -15.15 -3.98 -18.36
N LYS A 260 -14.52 -4.60 -17.33
CA LYS A 260 -15.13 -5.72 -16.61
C LYS A 260 -16.49 -5.34 -16.01
N ASN A 261 -16.59 -4.16 -15.39
CA ASN A 261 -17.84 -3.67 -14.81
C ASN A 261 -18.86 -3.32 -15.90
N VAL A 262 -18.44 -2.64 -16.99
CA VAL A 262 -19.30 -2.36 -18.16
C VAL A 262 -19.94 -3.62 -18.70
N ARG A 263 -19.15 -4.70 -18.91
CA ARG A 263 -19.65 -6.00 -19.36
C ARG A 263 -20.60 -6.66 -18.36
N LYS A 264 -20.25 -6.63 -17.07
CA LYS A 264 -21.10 -7.19 -15.99
C LYS A 264 -22.46 -6.47 -15.94
N MET A 265 -22.45 -5.16 -16.07
CA MET A 265 -23.62 -4.30 -16.00
C MET A 265 -24.34 -4.14 -17.34
N ARG A 266 -23.85 -4.78 -18.41
CA ARG A 266 -24.39 -4.74 -19.78
C ARG A 266 -24.62 -3.32 -20.30
N MET A 267 -23.66 -2.42 -20.01
CA MET A 267 -23.70 -1.04 -20.50
C MET A 267 -23.09 -0.98 -21.90
N ASP A 268 -23.83 -0.47 -22.86
CA ASP A 268 -23.37 -0.20 -24.23
C ASP A 268 -22.66 1.15 -24.36
N GLY A 269 -21.96 1.39 -25.48
CA GLY A 269 -21.29 2.65 -25.79
C GLY A 269 -19.97 2.87 -25.04
N TRP A 270 -19.40 1.81 -24.45
CA TRP A 270 -18.09 1.80 -23.79
C TRP A 270 -17.07 0.91 -24.53
N ASP A 271 -17.36 0.51 -25.78
CA ASP A 271 -16.50 -0.38 -26.57
C ASP A 271 -15.12 0.23 -26.86
N TRP A 272 -15.02 1.57 -26.84
CA TRP A 272 -13.76 2.30 -26.98
C TRP A 272 -12.72 1.96 -25.89
N LEU A 273 -13.15 1.40 -24.77
CA LEU A 273 -12.22 0.89 -23.75
C LEU A 273 -11.32 -0.23 -24.29
N GLU A 274 -11.79 -1.00 -25.28
CA GLU A 274 -10.95 -2.05 -25.91
C GLU A 274 -9.77 -1.44 -26.67
N GLU A 275 -10.01 -0.31 -27.37
CA GLU A 275 -8.92 0.42 -28.03
C GLU A 275 -7.96 1.03 -27.00
N LEU A 276 -8.48 1.57 -25.90
CA LEU A 276 -7.67 2.11 -24.83
C LEU A 276 -6.79 1.03 -24.18
N ILE A 277 -7.35 -0.16 -23.96
CA ILE A 277 -6.63 -1.30 -23.35
C ILE A 277 -5.60 -1.88 -24.33
N SER A 278 -5.98 -2.06 -25.62
CA SER A 278 -5.09 -2.60 -26.65
C SER A 278 -4.04 -1.59 -27.13
N GLY A 279 -4.37 -0.30 -27.14
CA GLY A 279 -3.45 0.79 -27.47
C GLY A 279 -2.48 1.13 -26.34
N THR A 280 -2.85 0.88 -25.10
CA THR A 280 -1.97 0.68 -23.97
C THR A 280 -1.38 -0.74 -24.05
N SER A 281 -0.75 -1.13 -25.16
CA SER A 281 0.29 -2.16 -25.03
C SER A 281 1.28 -1.60 -24.01
N ARG A 282 1.00 -1.91 -22.76
CA ARG A 282 1.93 -1.78 -21.66
C ARG A 282 3.16 -2.52 -22.13
N GLN A 283 4.10 -1.77 -22.70
CA GLN A 283 5.44 -2.30 -22.83
C GLN A 283 5.83 -2.73 -21.42
N GLY A 284 5.58 -4.01 -21.12
CA GLY A 284 6.07 -4.63 -19.92
C GLY A 284 5.16 -5.51 -19.08
N ASP A 285 3.87 -5.73 -19.38
CA ASP A 285 3.02 -6.55 -18.47
C ASP A 285 2.32 -7.77 -19.14
N ASP A 286 2.61 -8.11 -20.40
CA ASP A 286 2.32 -9.42 -21.02
C ASP A 286 3.53 -10.37 -20.90
N GLU A 287 4.30 -10.22 -19.84
CA GLU A 287 5.34 -11.15 -19.48
C GLU A 287 4.74 -12.22 -18.59
N ASP A 288 5.08 -13.45 -18.93
CA ASP A 288 4.85 -14.65 -18.15
C ASP A 288 4.80 -14.34 -16.65
N GLU A 289 3.61 -14.34 -16.04
CA GLU A 289 3.41 -13.99 -14.61
C GLU A 289 4.22 -14.88 -13.68
N SER A 290 4.83 -15.95 -14.21
CA SER A 290 5.71 -16.87 -13.50
C SER A 290 7.11 -16.28 -13.23
N ILE A 291 7.56 -15.27 -13.99
CA ILE A 291 8.89 -14.67 -13.86
C ILE A 291 8.81 -13.27 -13.27
N ILE A 292 9.21 -13.14 -12.02
CA ILE A 292 9.26 -11.85 -11.32
C ILE A 292 10.46 -11.05 -11.82
N ARG A 293 10.21 -9.93 -12.51
CA ARG A 293 11.25 -9.02 -13.00
C ARG A 293 11.35 -7.74 -12.18
N PRO A 294 12.56 -7.13 -12.04
CA PRO A 294 12.71 -5.84 -11.37
C PRO A 294 11.87 -4.75 -12.04
N ARG A 295 11.18 -3.93 -11.25
CA ARG A 295 10.44 -2.76 -11.75
C ARG A 295 11.22 -1.47 -11.48
N ASP A 296 12.13 -1.11 -12.39
CA ASP A 296 12.98 0.07 -12.24
C ASP A 296 12.25 1.41 -12.45
N LYS A 297 10.98 1.37 -12.89
CA LYS A 297 10.17 2.58 -13.12
C LYS A 297 10.13 3.49 -11.89
N TYR A 298 10.06 2.93 -10.69
CA TYR A 298 9.99 3.71 -9.46
C TYR A 298 11.30 4.47 -9.14
N LEU A 299 12.42 4.09 -9.77
CA LEU A 299 13.71 4.75 -9.65
C LEU A 299 13.86 5.94 -10.63
N ARG A 300 13.05 6.00 -11.69
CA ARG A 300 13.16 7.05 -12.73
C ARG A 300 12.78 8.43 -12.21
N ASP A 301 11.90 8.48 -11.20
CA ASP A 301 11.38 9.72 -10.61
C ASP A 301 12.08 10.01 -9.27
N LEU A 302 13.40 9.85 -9.20
CA LEU A 302 14.16 10.18 -7.99
C LEU A 302 14.19 11.69 -7.79
N ILE A 303 13.69 12.10 -6.63
CA ILE A 303 13.76 13.49 -6.21
C ILE A 303 14.98 13.65 -5.29
N GLY A 304 15.78 14.67 -5.50
CA GLY A 304 16.93 14.96 -4.64
C GLY A 304 16.56 14.98 -3.15
N GLY A 305 17.42 14.39 -2.31
CA GLY A 305 17.18 14.26 -0.87
C GLY A 305 16.28 13.11 -0.44
N ARG A 306 15.94 12.19 -1.35
CA ARG A 306 15.17 10.97 -1.04
C ARG A 306 16.00 9.73 -1.35
N PRO A 307 16.77 9.21 -0.39
CA PRO A 307 17.65 8.07 -0.64
C PRO A 307 16.87 6.80 -1.03
N VAL A 308 17.53 5.99 -1.84
CA VAL A 308 17.11 4.62 -2.17
C VAL A 308 17.81 3.69 -1.19
N PHE A 309 17.04 2.88 -0.47
CA PHE A 309 17.54 1.95 0.53
C PHE A 309 17.70 0.53 -0.02
N SER A 310 16.89 0.18 -1.00
CA SER A 310 16.84 -1.14 -1.59
C SER A 310 16.49 -1.05 -3.07
N TYR A 311 17.24 -1.75 -3.91
CA TYR A 311 16.95 -1.88 -5.33
C TYR A 311 16.12 -3.14 -5.61
N PRO A 312 15.25 -3.11 -6.65
CA PRO A 312 14.44 -4.26 -7.02
C PRO A 312 15.28 -5.51 -7.29
N MET A 313 14.92 -6.62 -6.71
CA MET A 313 15.52 -7.95 -6.92
C MET A 313 17.05 -8.05 -6.73
N ARG A 314 17.67 -7.04 -6.13
CA ARG A 314 19.12 -7.08 -5.85
C ARG A 314 19.43 -7.70 -4.50
N LYS A 315 20.54 -8.43 -4.44
CA LYS A 315 21.13 -8.93 -3.19
C LYS A 315 21.31 -7.79 -2.19
N GLY A 316 21.07 -8.04 -0.92
CA GLY A 316 21.14 -7.05 0.15
C GLY A 316 19.92 -6.13 0.27
N GLY A 317 18.92 -6.25 -0.61
CA GLY A 317 17.68 -5.48 -0.54
C GLY A 317 16.68 -6.04 0.46
N PHE A 318 15.60 -5.28 0.73
CA PHE A 318 14.53 -5.69 1.65
C PHE A 318 13.89 -7.00 1.21
N ARG A 319 13.96 -8.02 2.05
CA ARG A 319 13.36 -9.34 1.82
C ARG A 319 11.89 -9.32 2.25
N LEU A 320 10.97 -9.66 1.33
CA LEU A 320 9.53 -9.60 1.58
C LEU A 320 9.09 -10.63 2.62
N ARG A 321 8.38 -10.17 3.64
CA ARG A 321 7.63 -10.98 4.58
C ARG A 321 6.18 -10.52 4.63
N TYR A 322 5.23 -11.45 4.57
CA TYR A 322 3.82 -11.13 4.74
C TYR A 322 3.44 -11.12 6.22
N GLY A 323 2.68 -10.11 6.59
CA GLY A 323 2.17 -9.97 7.95
C GLY A 323 1.42 -8.66 8.14
N ARG A 324 0.89 -8.44 9.33
CA ARG A 324 0.20 -7.20 9.68
C ARG A 324 1.01 -6.40 10.68
N SER A 325 1.41 -5.20 10.30
CA SER A 325 1.82 -4.18 11.25
C SER A 325 0.58 -3.41 11.71
N ARG A 326 0.53 -3.01 12.99
CA ARG A 326 -0.57 -2.20 13.51
C ARG A 326 -0.39 -0.76 13.06
N ASN A 327 -1.18 -0.35 12.08
CA ASN A 327 -1.38 1.05 11.77
C ASN A 327 -2.86 1.26 11.44
N THR A 328 -3.48 2.27 12.04
CA THR A 328 -4.90 2.54 11.87
C THR A 328 -5.14 3.29 10.56
N GLY A 329 -5.75 2.61 9.59
CA GLY A 329 -6.31 3.23 8.38
C GLY A 329 -5.30 3.65 7.29
N PHE A 330 -3.99 3.35 7.44
CA PHE A 330 -2.98 3.67 6.43
C PHE A 330 -2.20 2.44 6.01
N ALA A 331 -1.73 2.41 4.75
CA ALA A 331 -0.76 1.44 4.32
C ALA A 331 0.48 1.51 5.21
N ALA A 332 0.93 0.37 5.72
CA ALA A 332 2.07 0.28 6.61
C ALA A 332 3.15 -0.65 6.04
N ALA A 333 4.41 -0.27 6.24
CA ALA A 333 5.57 -1.11 6.03
C ALA A 333 6.28 -1.32 7.37
N GLY A 334 6.34 -2.56 7.83
CA GLY A 334 7.07 -2.92 9.04
C GLY A 334 8.56 -3.02 8.75
N ILE A 335 9.36 -2.28 9.49
CA ILE A 335 10.83 -2.26 9.40
C ILE A 335 11.41 -2.56 10.78
N HIS A 336 12.46 -3.36 10.83
CA HIS A 336 13.13 -3.64 12.09
C HIS A 336 13.77 -2.37 12.67
N PRO A 337 13.65 -2.08 13.98
CA PRO A 337 14.24 -0.88 14.60
C PRO A 337 15.75 -0.78 14.39
N ALA A 338 16.48 -1.89 14.42
CA ALA A 338 17.90 -1.92 14.12
C ALA A 338 18.21 -1.42 12.70
N THR A 339 17.38 -1.80 11.70
CA THR A 339 17.52 -1.31 10.32
C THR A 339 17.36 0.22 10.25
N MET A 340 16.45 0.79 11.04
CA MET A 340 16.26 2.25 11.08
C MET A 340 17.54 2.95 11.52
N HIS A 341 18.20 2.47 12.58
CA HIS A 341 19.46 3.04 13.07
C HIS A 341 20.63 2.84 12.11
N ILE A 342 20.78 1.64 11.56
CA ILE A 342 21.86 1.34 10.58
C ILE A 342 21.72 2.17 9.30
N LEU A 343 20.49 2.54 8.93
CA LEU A 343 20.21 3.44 7.80
C LEU A 343 20.28 4.93 8.19
N GLY A 344 20.89 5.29 9.32
CA GLY A 344 21.10 6.67 9.75
C GLY A 344 19.81 7.42 10.06
N ASP A 345 18.82 6.75 10.60
CA ASP A 345 17.51 7.29 10.99
C ASP A 345 16.69 7.95 9.85
N PHE A 346 17.07 7.74 8.58
CA PHE A 346 16.27 8.18 7.43
C PHE A 346 14.90 7.49 7.39
N LEU A 347 14.82 6.24 7.83
CA LEU A 347 13.58 5.51 8.02
C LEU A 347 13.23 5.55 9.52
N ALA A 348 12.40 6.48 9.91
CA ALA A 348 11.91 6.61 11.28
C ALA A 348 10.41 6.33 11.33
N VAL A 349 9.89 6.03 12.52
CA VAL A 349 8.46 5.81 12.78
C VAL A 349 7.66 7.02 12.30
N GLY A 350 6.63 6.76 11.50
CA GLY A 350 5.77 7.81 10.94
C GLY A 350 6.30 8.48 9.65
N THR A 351 7.53 8.20 9.22
CA THR A 351 7.99 8.60 7.90
C THR A 351 7.35 7.72 6.81
N GLN A 352 7.37 8.19 5.57
CA GLN A 352 6.86 7.41 4.46
C GLN A 352 8.02 6.73 3.71
N MET A 353 7.79 5.48 3.35
CA MET A 353 8.61 4.73 2.41
C MET A 353 7.76 4.40 1.17
N LYS A 354 8.32 4.60 -0.02
CA LYS A 354 7.72 4.10 -1.25
C LYS A 354 8.40 2.80 -1.62
N THR A 355 7.62 1.74 -1.66
CA THR A 355 8.08 0.42 -2.11
C THR A 355 7.86 0.26 -3.61
N GLU A 356 8.75 -0.46 -4.28
CA GLU A 356 8.57 -0.83 -5.68
C GLU A 356 7.31 -1.68 -5.86
N ARG A 357 7.07 -2.59 -4.94
CA ARG A 357 5.89 -3.46 -4.90
C ARG A 357 5.32 -3.46 -3.47
N PRO A 358 4.04 -3.36 -3.36
CA PRO A 358 2.97 -3.21 -4.37
C PRO A 358 2.90 -1.83 -5.04
N GLY A 359 3.90 -0.94 -4.83
CA GLY A 359 3.99 0.37 -5.48
C GLY A 359 3.33 1.51 -4.71
N LYS A 360 2.92 1.28 -3.47
CA LYS A 360 2.23 2.25 -2.60
C LYS A 360 3.21 2.94 -1.64
N ALA A 361 2.96 4.19 -1.32
CA ALA A 361 3.65 4.83 -0.21
C ALA A 361 3.05 4.35 1.10
N ALA A 362 3.88 3.82 2.00
CA ALA A 362 3.48 3.25 3.27
C ALA A 362 4.13 3.99 4.43
N GLY A 363 3.42 4.13 5.54
CA GLY A 363 3.98 4.63 6.80
C GLY A 363 4.89 3.58 7.44
N ILE A 364 6.05 4.00 7.92
CA ILE A 364 6.99 3.12 8.60
C ILE A 364 6.48 2.80 10.01
N VAL A 365 6.46 1.52 10.34
CA VAL A 365 6.08 0.98 11.63
C VAL A 365 7.21 0.11 12.16
N PRO A 366 7.62 0.23 13.43
CA PRO A 366 8.64 -0.63 14.00
C PRO A 366 8.08 -2.04 14.20
N VAL A 367 8.82 -3.05 13.77
CA VAL A 367 8.51 -4.46 13.94
C VAL A 367 9.77 -5.21 14.31
N ASP A 368 9.81 -5.79 15.50
CA ASP A 368 10.94 -6.52 16.08
C ASP A 368 10.87 -8.05 15.88
N SER A 369 9.75 -8.54 15.36
CA SER A 369 9.53 -9.96 15.05
C SER A 369 10.00 -10.38 13.66
N ILE A 370 10.70 -9.51 12.94
CA ILE A 370 11.33 -9.77 11.64
C ILE A 370 12.84 -9.64 11.78
N GLN A 371 13.59 -10.15 10.80
CA GLN A 371 15.05 -10.06 10.84
C GLN A 371 15.54 -8.64 10.56
N GLY A 372 16.45 -8.17 11.40
CA GLY A 372 17.19 -6.94 11.23
C GLY A 372 18.26 -7.00 10.13
N PRO A 373 19.07 -5.94 9.99
CA PRO A 373 20.09 -5.86 8.95
C PRO A 373 21.28 -6.76 9.26
N THR A 374 21.98 -7.21 8.22
CA THR A 374 23.31 -7.82 8.35
C THR A 374 24.35 -6.85 7.85
N VAL A 375 25.37 -6.60 8.66
CA VAL A 375 26.40 -5.59 8.40
C VAL A 375 27.80 -6.19 8.48
N ARG A 376 28.72 -5.58 7.74
CA ARG A 376 30.15 -5.76 7.93
C ARG A 376 30.71 -4.54 8.65
N LEU A 377 31.44 -4.79 9.74
CA LEU A 377 32.14 -3.74 10.50
C LEU A 377 33.51 -3.46 9.89
N LYS A 378 34.12 -2.32 10.26
CA LYS A 378 35.46 -1.89 9.84
C LYS A 378 36.57 -2.89 10.18
N ASN A 379 36.39 -3.68 11.25
CA ASN A 379 37.32 -4.75 11.62
C ASN A 379 37.14 -6.05 10.81
N GLY A 380 36.16 -6.07 9.89
CA GLY A 380 35.83 -7.21 9.02
C GLY A 380 34.81 -8.18 9.60
N ASP A 381 34.36 -8.01 10.84
CA ASP A 381 33.30 -8.83 11.43
C ASP A 381 31.98 -8.68 10.67
N VAL A 382 31.28 -9.78 10.51
CA VAL A 382 29.94 -9.83 9.89
C VAL A 382 28.95 -10.32 10.94
N LEU A 383 27.91 -9.51 11.16
CA LEU A 383 26.88 -9.84 12.16
C LEU A 383 25.50 -9.40 11.69
N ARG A 384 24.49 -10.17 12.09
CA ARG A 384 23.09 -9.76 11.99
C ARG A 384 22.73 -8.99 13.26
N VAL A 385 22.06 -7.88 13.10
CA VAL A 385 21.73 -6.96 14.20
C VAL A 385 20.23 -6.97 14.42
N ASP A 386 19.77 -7.70 15.42
CA ASP A 386 18.36 -7.81 15.78
C ASP A 386 18.01 -7.01 17.06
N ASP A 387 18.93 -6.22 17.57
CA ASP A 387 18.72 -5.32 18.70
C ASP A 387 18.96 -3.85 18.31
N ALA A 388 18.01 -2.97 18.66
CA ALA A 388 18.05 -1.55 18.29
C ALA A 388 19.15 -0.77 19.04
N GLU A 389 19.44 -1.14 20.30
CA GLU A 389 20.48 -0.47 21.07
C GLU A 389 21.87 -0.88 20.60
N GLU A 390 22.05 -2.16 20.25
CA GLU A 390 23.27 -2.65 19.61
C GLU A 390 23.49 -1.93 18.29
N ALA A 391 22.45 -1.85 17.43
CA ALA A 391 22.52 -1.14 16.15
C ALA A 391 23.00 0.31 16.32
N ARG A 392 22.48 1.01 17.33
CA ARG A 392 22.89 2.38 17.62
C ARG A 392 24.36 2.48 18.04
N LYS A 393 24.83 1.52 18.86
CA LYS A 393 26.22 1.51 19.33
C LYS A 393 27.23 1.25 18.23
N ILE A 394 26.89 0.35 17.29
CA ILE A 394 27.81 -0.05 16.22
C ILE A 394 27.66 0.75 14.94
N SER A 395 26.67 1.64 14.82
CA SER A 395 26.34 2.37 13.58
C SER A 395 27.55 3.08 12.95
N GLU A 396 28.42 3.68 13.76
CA GLU A 396 29.64 4.34 13.30
C GLU A 396 30.74 3.37 12.87
N GLU A 397 30.70 2.12 13.32
CA GLU A 397 31.66 1.07 12.98
C GLU A 397 31.25 0.28 11.72
N VAL A 398 30.04 0.50 11.19
CA VAL A 398 29.58 -0.17 9.99
C VAL A 398 30.36 0.32 8.77
N GLU A 399 31.04 -0.60 8.09
CA GLU A 399 31.70 -0.35 6.83
C GLU A 399 30.77 -0.56 5.64
N LYS A 400 29.97 -1.66 5.70
CA LYS A 400 29.08 -2.04 4.61
C LYS A 400 27.81 -2.69 5.16
N ILE A 401 26.67 -2.31 4.62
CA ILE A 401 25.40 -3.01 4.83
C ILE A 401 25.32 -4.12 3.78
N LEU A 402 25.30 -5.38 4.22
CA LEU A 402 25.24 -6.55 3.36
C LEU A 402 23.79 -6.88 3.01
N ASP A 403 22.86 -6.70 3.97
CA ASP A 403 21.43 -6.92 3.81
C ASP A 403 20.67 -5.96 4.74
N VAL A 404 19.65 -5.29 4.24
CA VAL A 404 18.86 -4.34 5.03
C VAL A 404 17.79 -5.03 5.90
N GLY A 405 17.71 -6.35 5.85
CA GLY A 405 16.75 -7.14 6.63
C GLY A 405 15.43 -7.37 5.91
N GLU A 406 14.45 -7.77 6.70
CA GLU A 406 13.10 -8.07 6.20
C GLU A 406 12.23 -6.81 6.19
N ILE A 407 11.25 -6.77 5.29
CA ILE A 407 10.18 -5.80 5.26
C ILE A 407 8.83 -6.51 5.39
N LEU A 408 8.05 -6.11 6.39
CA LEU A 408 6.72 -6.67 6.62
C LEU A 408 5.66 -5.87 5.88
N ILE A 409 5.00 -6.50 4.90
CA ILE A 409 3.92 -5.89 4.13
C ILE A 409 2.69 -6.81 4.21
N SER A 410 1.51 -6.22 4.40
CA SER A 410 0.26 -6.98 4.37
C SER A 410 -0.01 -7.52 2.96
N PHE A 411 -0.41 -8.78 2.85
CA PHE A 411 -0.84 -9.34 1.56
C PHE A 411 -2.04 -8.58 0.98
N GLY A 412 -2.89 -8.00 1.83
CA GLY A 412 -4.01 -7.14 1.41
C GLY A 412 -3.55 -5.93 0.59
N GLU A 413 -2.38 -5.35 0.90
CA GLU A 413 -1.81 -4.24 0.11
C GLU A 413 -1.50 -4.65 -1.34
N PHE A 414 -1.08 -5.90 -1.57
CA PHE A 414 -0.87 -6.42 -2.92
C PHE A 414 -2.21 -6.60 -3.65
N LEU A 415 -3.21 -7.19 -2.99
CA LEU A 415 -4.52 -7.43 -3.57
C LEU A 415 -5.27 -6.13 -3.88
N GLU A 416 -5.24 -5.15 -2.97
CA GLU A 416 -5.85 -3.83 -3.18
C GLU A 416 -5.25 -3.08 -4.38
N ASN A 417 -3.97 -3.31 -4.67
CA ASN A 417 -3.30 -2.71 -5.81
C ASN A 417 -3.33 -3.59 -7.07
N ASN A 418 -4.15 -4.65 -7.09
CA ASN A 418 -4.24 -5.64 -8.18
C ASN A 418 -2.86 -6.24 -8.54
N HIS A 419 -2.05 -6.48 -7.54
CA HIS A 419 -0.73 -7.06 -7.69
C HIS A 419 -0.78 -8.53 -7.27
N ALA A 420 -0.18 -9.40 -8.08
CA ALA A 420 -0.04 -10.80 -7.70
C ALA A 420 0.81 -10.94 -6.42
N LEU A 421 0.50 -11.94 -5.61
CA LEU A 421 1.33 -12.29 -4.47
C LEU A 421 2.66 -12.84 -4.96
N MET A 422 3.73 -12.44 -4.30
CA MET A 422 5.10 -12.81 -4.63
C MET A 422 5.63 -13.77 -3.58
N PRO A 423 6.60 -14.66 -3.93
CA PRO A 423 7.24 -15.54 -2.97
C PRO A 423 7.90 -14.74 -1.84
N PRO A 424 7.47 -14.85 -0.59
CA PRO A 424 8.12 -14.21 0.54
C PRO A 424 9.28 -15.04 1.05
N VAL A 425 9.99 -14.53 2.05
CA VAL A 425 10.96 -15.32 2.81
C VAL A 425 10.26 -16.41 3.61
N TYR A 426 10.94 -17.54 3.77
CA TYR A 426 10.48 -18.58 4.69
C TYR A 426 10.68 -18.14 6.13
N CYS A 427 9.68 -18.25 6.97
CA CYS A 427 9.66 -17.74 8.34
C CYS A 427 9.21 -18.80 9.35
N GLU A 428 9.42 -18.52 10.64
CA GLU A 428 9.10 -19.42 11.74
C GLU A 428 7.62 -19.82 11.76
N GLU A 429 6.70 -18.89 11.45
CA GLU A 429 5.27 -19.19 11.43
C GLU A 429 4.90 -20.23 10.35
N TRP A 430 5.58 -20.20 9.21
CA TRP A 430 5.39 -21.22 8.18
C TRP A 430 6.04 -22.55 8.58
N TRP A 431 7.24 -22.48 9.15
CA TRP A 431 7.93 -23.63 9.67
C TRP A 431 7.09 -24.39 10.69
N LEU A 432 6.43 -23.70 11.62
CA LEU A 432 5.51 -24.29 12.59
C LEU A 432 4.30 -24.96 11.92
N GLN A 433 3.82 -24.44 10.80
CA GLN A 433 2.71 -25.05 10.04
C GLN A 433 3.15 -26.28 9.23
N GLU A 434 4.42 -26.35 8.86
CA GLU A 434 5.00 -27.45 8.08
C GLU A 434 5.63 -28.56 8.95
N GLY A 435 5.28 -28.64 10.21
CA GLY A 435 5.70 -29.74 11.11
C GLY A 435 6.68 -29.33 12.21
N GLY A 436 7.05 -28.05 12.28
CA GLY A 436 7.82 -27.52 13.40
C GLY A 436 6.99 -27.54 14.69
N THR A 437 7.63 -27.81 15.82
CA THR A 437 6.96 -27.89 17.11
C THR A 437 7.24 -26.69 18.01
N ARG A 438 8.49 -26.29 18.08
CA ARG A 438 8.98 -25.11 18.81
C ARG A 438 10.29 -24.62 18.21
N ARG A 439 10.61 -23.35 18.39
CA ARG A 439 11.90 -22.80 17.95
C ARG A 439 13.07 -23.57 18.54
N PRO A 440 14.03 -24.04 17.74
CA PRO A 440 15.24 -24.70 18.22
C PRO A 440 16.16 -23.71 18.96
N GLU A 441 16.78 -24.16 20.04
CA GLU A 441 17.66 -23.34 20.87
C GLU A 441 19.07 -23.20 20.27
N ASN A 442 19.50 -24.17 19.48
CA ASN A 442 20.82 -24.22 18.86
C ASN A 442 20.83 -25.06 17.58
N GLU A 443 21.97 -25.08 16.86
CA GLU A 443 22.14 -25.81 15.61
C GLU A 443 21.88 -27.33 15.76
N LEU A 444 22.33 -27.97 16.85
CA LEU A 444 22.13 -29.39 17.07
C LEU A 444 20.66 -29.77 17.19
N GLU A 445 19.89 -28.95 17.85
CA GLU A 445 18.44 -29.12 17.95
C GLU A 445 17.75 -28.88 16.62
N ALA A 446 18.16 -27.84 15.86
CA ALA A 446 17.65 -27.59 14.52
C ALA A 446 17.91 -28.75 13.58
N ILE A 447 19.09 -29.36 13.66
CA ILE A 447 19.46 -30.57 12.93
C ILE A 447 18.60 -31.79 13.39
N SER A 448 18.37 -31.94 14.69
CA SER A 448 17.53 -33.01 15.23
C SER A 448 16.11 -32.97 14.66
N PHE A 449 15.51 -31.79 14.61
CA PHE A 449 14.18 -31.63 14.03
C PHE A 449 14.13 -31.99 12.54
N CYS A 450 15.20 -31.77 11.79
CA CYS A 450 15.27 -32.21 10.40
C CYS A 450 15.23 -33.74 10.29
N PHE A 451 15.87 -34.47 11.19
CA PHE A 451 15.80 -35.93 11.23
C PHE A 451 14.42 -36.46 11.68
N GLU A 452 13.66 -35.67 12.39
CA GLU A 452 12.26 -35.93 12.76
C GLU A 452 11.27 -35.61 11.64
N GLY A 453 11.75 -35.05 10.52
CA GLY A 453 10.97 -34.77 9.32
C GLY A 453 10.55 -33.30 9.15
N ALA A 454 10.95 -32.41 10.04
CA ALA A 454 10.73 -30.97 9.87
C ALA A 454 11.73 -30.37 8.86
N PHE A 455 11.35 -29.26 8.23
CA PHE A 455 12.29 -28.44 7.47
C PHE A 455 13.33 -27.80 8.39
N LEU A 456 14.51 -27.49 7.87
CA LEU A 456 15.50 -26.73 8.61
C LEU A 456 14.91 -25.37 9.01
N HIS A 457 15.07 -25.03 10.30
CA HIS A 457 14.50 -23.81 10.84
C HIS A 457 15.07 -22.56 10.16
N PRO A 458 14.25 -21.55 9.85
CA PRO A 458 14.68 -20.34 9.13
C PRO A 458 15.90 -19.65 9.74
N ASP A 459 16.03 -19.58 11.06
CA ASP A 459 17.14 -18.89 11.70
C ASP A 459 18.50 -19.59 11.53
N PHE A 460 18.48 -20.88 11.16
CA PHE A 460 19.67 -21.69 10.88
C PHE A 460 19.88 -21.92 9.38
N THR A 461 19.11 -21.26 8.51
CA THR A 461 19.24 -21.35 7.05
C THR A 461 19.87 -20.08 6.51
N TYR A 462 20.86 -20.23 5.63
CA TYR A 462 21.53 -19.11 4.97
C TYR A 462 20.90 -18.80 3.61
N LEU A 463 21.31 -17.69 2.95
CA LEU A 463 20.78 -17.27 1.64
C LEU A 463 21.48 -18.02 0.50
N TRP A 464 21.39 -19.33 0.47
CA TRP A 464 22.07 -20.18 -0.52
C TRP A 464 21.71 -19.83 -1.98
N ASP A 465 20.50 -19.37 -2.23
CA ASP A 465 20.05 -18.92 -3.56
C ASP A 465 20.82 -17.70 -4.10
N ASP A 466 21.63 -17.07 -3.27
CA ASP A 466 22.48 -15.94 -3.68
C ASP A 466 23.84 -16.38 -4.24
N LEU A 467 24.17 -17.65 -4.16
CA LEU A 467 25.36 -18.22 -4.76
C LEU A 467 25.02 -19.05 -6.01
N GLU A 468 26.02 -19.21 -6.87
CA GLU A 468 25.96 -20.22 -7.92
C GLU A 468 26.44 -21.59 -7.36
N PRO A 469 25.99 -22.73 -7.92
CA PRO A 469 26.41 -24.07 -7.45
C PRO A 469 27.94 -24.24 -7.39
N ASP A 470 28.67 -23.73 -8.39
CA ASP A 470 30.14 -23.79 -8.43
C ASP A 470 30.80 -23.04 -7.27
N GLN A 471 30.19 -21.94 -6.80
CA GLN A 471 30.67 -21.19 -5.65
C GLN A 471 30.52 -22.00 -4.35
N ILE A 472 29.43 -22.77 -4.20
CA ILE A 472 29.21 -23.67 -3.05
C ILE A 472 30.29 -24.76 -3.04
N VAL A 473 30.57 -25.35 -4.21
CA VAL A 473 31.65 -26.34 -4.38
C VAL A 473 33.01 -25.73 -4.04
N GLU A 474 33.28 -24.52 -4.44
CA GLU A 474 34.52 -23.80 -4.14
C GLU A 474 34.68 -23.53 -2.63
N ILE A 475 33.61 -23.09 -1.94
CA ILE A 475 33.62 -22.91 -0.48
C ILE A 475 33.90 -24.24 0.20
N ALA A 476 33.23 -25.31 -0.20
CA ALA A 476 33.42 -26.63 0.40
C ALA A 476 34.86 -27.15 0.23
N ALA A 477 35.44 -27.01 -0.96
CA ALA A 477 36.82 -27.38 -1.22
C ALA A 477 37.83 -26.53 -0.42
N PHE A 478 37.54 -25.25 -0.24
CA PHE A 478 38.38 -24.36 0.56
C PHE A 478 38.32 -24.75 2.05
N VAL A 479 37.12 -24.98 2.60
CA VAL A 479 36.95 -25.42 3.98
C VAL A 479 37.59 -26.79 4.23
N GLU A 480 37.42 -27.75 3.32
CA GLU A 480 38.07 -29.06 3.43
C GLU A 480 39.61 -28.99 3.49
N LYS A 481 40.17 -28.07 2.69
CA LYS A 481 41.63 -27.95 2.54
C LYS A 481 42.30 -27.09 3.60
N HIS A 482 41.64 -26.02 4.02
CA HIS A 482 42.23 -24.95 4.81
C HIS A 482 41.55 -24.73 6.15
N GLY A 483 40.37 -25.34 6.38
CA GLY A 483 39.62 -25.20 7.63
C GLY A 483 40.26 -25.97 8.78
N GLU A 484 40.09 -25.44 9.98
CA GLU A 484 40.48 -26.04 11.24
C GLU A 484 39.42 -25.78 12.30
N ILE A 485 39.08 -26.75 13.13
CA ILE A 485 38.18 -26.56 14.26
C ILE A 485 39.02 -26.41 15.51
N GLN A 486 39.03 -25.22 16.10
CA GLN A 486 39.75 -24.87 17.30
C GLN A 486 38.80 -24.37 18.38
N HIS A 487 38.76 -24.96 19.56
CA HIS A 487 37.93 -24.54 20.70
C HIS A 487 36.44 -24.33 20.32
N ASP A 488 35.92 -25.26 19.55
CA ASP A 488 34.53 -25.25 19.06
C ASP A 488 34.19 -24.04 18.14
N ILE A 489 35.19 -23.60 17.38
CA ILE A 489 35.10 -22.53 16.38
C ILE A 489 35.72 -23.04 15.08
N LEU A 490 35.02 -22.91 13.96
CA LEU A 490 35.61 -23.15 12.65
C LEU A 490 36.45 -21.93 12.25
N VAL A 491 37.73 -22.15 12.02
CA VAL A 491 38.71 -21.14 11.66
C VAL A 491 39.16 -21.35 10.22
N LEU A 492 39.11 -20.31 9.41
CA LEU A 492 39.54 -20.29 8.01
C LEU A 492 40.59 -19.19 7.82
N PRO A 493 41.62 -19.39 6.99
CA PRO A 493 42.48 -18.28 6.59
C PRO A 493 41.68 -17.25 5.80
N HIS A 494 42.00 -15.98 5.95
CA HIS A 494 41.32 -14.91 5.23
C HIS A 494 41.66 -14.98 3.73
N ASP A 495 40.65 -15.35 2.96
CA ASP A 495 40.64 -15.25 1.49
C ASP A 495 39.54 -14.28 1.05
N PRO A 496 39.86 -13.21 0.30
CA PRO A 496 38.87 -12.19 -0.05
C PRO A 496 37.70 -12.73 -0.88
N LYS A 497 37.94 -13.73 -1.74
CA LYS A 497 36.90 -14.32 -2.57
C LYS A 497 35.95 -15.17 -1.75
N ILE A 498 36.48 -16.05 -0.92
CA ILE A 498 35.68 -16.90 -0.02
C ILE A 498 34.91 -16.04 0.97
N LYS A 499 35.57 -15.03 1.58
CA LYS A 499 34.88 -14.13 2.49
C LYS A 499 33.71 -13.40 1.84
N THR A 500 33.86 -12.96 0.58
CA THR A 500 32.74 -12.35 -0.17
C THR A 500 31.57 -13.32 -0.34
N MET A 501 31.82 -14.58 -0.65
CA MET A 501 30.77 -15.61 -0.76
C MET A 501 30.09 -15.88 0.60
N LEU A 502 30.83 -15.89 1.70
CA LEU A 502 30.25 -16.00 3.05
C LEU A 502 29.39 -14.79 3.40
N GLU A 503 29.79 -13.58 2.97
CA GLU A 503 29.00 -12.35 3.12
C GLU A 503 27.71 -12.39 2.27
N GLU A 504 27.75 -12.98 1.05
CA GLU A 504 26.57 -13.09 0.19
C GLU A 504 25.48 -14.00 0.78
N ILE A 505 25.86 -15.08 1.46
CA ILE A 505 24.91 -15.94 2.17
C ILE A 505 24.53 -15.42 3.56
N LEU A 506 25.07 -14.28 3.97
CA LEU A 506 24.87 -13.65 5.27
C LEU A 506 25.31 -14.53 6.45
N LEU A 507 26.38 -15.31 6.29
CA LEU A 507 26.95 -16.11 7.37
C LEU A 507 27.65 -15.22 8.40
N PRO A 508 27.22 -15.18 9.68
CA PRO A 508 27.88 -14.41 10.70
C PRO A 508 29.30 -14.97 10.99
N HIS A 509 30.29 -14.11 11.04
CA HIS A 509 31.66 -14.51 11.36
C HIS A 509 32.49 -13.34 11.92
N ARG A 510 33.54 -13.63 12.64
CA ARG A 510 34.49 -12.65 13.16
C ARG A 510 35.82 -12.76 12.44
N VAL A 511 36.53 -11.64 12.35
CA VAL A 511 37.87 -11.60 11.76
C VAL A 511 38.88 -11.29 12.85
N ARG A 512 39.84 -12.20 13.06
CA ARG A 512 40.90 -12.04 14.09
C ARG A 512 42.24 -12.45 13.47
N GLU A 513 43.23 -11.57 13.53
CA GLU A 513 44.60 -11.87 13.06
C GLU A 513 44.71 -12.47 11.66
N GLY A 514 43.85 -12.01 10.74
CA GLY A 514 43.82 -12.56 9.39
C GLY A 514 43.11 -13.92 9.24
N LEU A 515 42.38 -14.33 10.25
CA LEU A 515 41.55 -15.54 10.23
C LEU A 515 40.07 -15.19 10.31
N VAL A 516 39.23 -15.95 9.61
CA VAL A 516 37.76 -15.90 9.68
C VAL A 516 37.30 -16.97 10.66
N CYS A 517 36.61 -16.55 11.71
CA CYS A 517 36.15 -17.39 12.81
C CYS A 517 34.63 -17.51 12.80
N ILE A 518 34.10 -18.71 12.68
CA ILE A 518 32.66 -19.03 12.60
C ILE A 518 32.30 -19.86 13.84
N THR A 519 31.42 -19.35 14.68
CA THR A 519 30.98 -20.02 15.92
C THR A 519 29.87 -21.02 15.67
N ASP A 520 28.85 -20.65 14.89
CA ASP A 520 27.74 -21.53 14.52
C ASP A 520 28.07 -22.16 13.16
N TYR A 521 28.77 -23.28 13.16
CA TYR A 521 29.35 -23.87 11.96
C TYR A 521 28.79 -25.25 11.59
N LEU A 522 28.05 -25.92 12.48
CA LEU A 522 27.60 -27.28 12.26
C LEU A 522 26.62 -27.39 11.10
N VAL A 523 25.64 -26.53 11.05
CA VAL A 523 24.70 -26.43 9.92
C VAL A 523 25.42 -26.02 8.66
N PHE A 524 26.33 -25.06 8.72
CA PHE A 524 27.14 -24.62 7.59
C PHE A 524 27.96 -25.79 6.99
N LEU A 525 28.67 -26.56 7.82
CA LEU A 525 29.42 -27.75 7.36
C LEU A 525 28.48 -28.78 6.75
N ALA A 526 27.35 -29.06 7.40
CA ALA A 526 26.37 -30.00 6.86
C ALA A 526 25.87 -29.56 5.48
N CYS A 527 25.57 -28.26 5.31
CA CYS A 527 25.15 -27.67 4.03
C CYS A 527 26.23 -27.77 2.94
N LEU A 528 27.50 -27.78 3.31
CA LEU A 528 28.62 -28.03 2.40
C LEU A 528 28.91 -29.52 2.18
N GLY A 529 28.13 -30.43 2.78
CA GLY A 529 28.36 -31.87 2.69
C GLY A 529 29.66 -32.30 3.36
N LEU A 530 30.10 -31.61 4.39
CA LEU A 530 31.30 -31.92 5.18
C LEU A 530 30.92 -32.48 6.56
N ASP A 531 31.76 -33.37 7.09
CA ASP A 531 31.64 -33.84 8.45
C ASP A 531 32.43 -32.94 9.43
N ILE A 532 32.36 -33.24 10.72
CA ILE A 532 33.09 -32.49 11.77
C ILE A 532 34.62 -32.64 11.69
N ARG A 533 35.13 -33.55 10.83
CA ARG A 533 36.57 -33.66 10.52
C ARG A 533 36.92 -32.91 9.24
N LEU A 534 35.99 -32.13 8.74
CA LEU A 534 36.09 -31.36 7.48
C LEU A 534 36.35 -32.28 6.27
N LYS A 535 35.79 -33.48 6.29
CA LYS A 535 35.87 -34.43 5.18
C LYS A 535 34.55 -34.53 4.45
N ARG A 536 34.64 -34.71 3.13
CA ARG A 536 33.46 -34.87 2.28
C ARG A 536 32.68 -36.11 2.69
N ARG A 537 31.38 -35.94 2.78
CA ARG A 537 30.41 -37.02 2.99
C ARG A 537 30.10 -37.70 1.65
N ARG A 538 29.45 -38.90 1.72
CA ARG A 538 29.14 -39.72 0.50
C ARG A 538 28.16 -39.01 -0.45
N GLU A 539 27.41 -38.03 -0.02
CA GLU A 539 26.51 -37.24 -0.85
C GLU A 539 27.25 -36.55 -2.00
N TRP A 540 28.55 -36.30 -1.85
CA TRP A 540 29.41 -35.77 -2.92
C TRP A 540 29.59 -36.72 -4.10
N ASP A 541 29.43 -38.06 -3.89
CA ASP A 541 29.58 -39.05 -4.95
C ASP A 541 28.39 -39.07 -5.92
N THR A 542 27.26 -38.43 -5.53
CA THR A 542 25.98 -38.44 -6.25
C THR A 542 25.43 -37.04 -6.52
N LEU A 543 26.31 -36.09 -6.81
CA LEU A 543 25.90 -34.71 -7.06
C LEU A 543 24.88 -34.60 -8.21
N PRO A 544 23.77 -33.88 -8.01
CA PRO A 544 22.83 -33.62 -9.08
C PRO A 544 23.45 -32.71 -10.14
N LYS A 545 23.20 -33.01 -11.42
CA LYS A 545 23.66 -32.17 -12.54
C LYS A 545 22.69 -31.00 -12.74
N ASP A 546 23.22 -29.83 -13.05
CA ASP A 546 22.46 -28.64 -13.42
C ASP A 546 21.32 -28.29 -12.43
N CYS A 547 21.61 -28.34 -11.12
CA CYS A 547 20.64 -28.04 -10.07
C CYS A 547 20.77 -26.60 -9.55
N ALA A 548 19.65 -26.06 -9.02
CA ALA A 548 19.67 -24.79 -8.30
C ALA A 548 20.52 -24.90 -7.01
N PRO A 549 21.11 -23.78 -6.54
CA PRO A 549 21.97 -23.76 -5.35
C PRO A 549 21.33 -24.38 -4.11
N LEU A 550 20.07 -24.04 -3.83
CA LEU A 550 19.34 -24.60 -2.69
C LEU A 550 19.12 -26.13 -2.82
N ALA A 551 18.88 -26.63 -4.03
CA ALA A 551 18.74 -28.05 -4.27
C ALA A 551 20.07 -28.79 -4.04
N LEU A 552 21.20 -28.22 -4.43
CA LEU A 552 22.53 -28.74 -4.16
C LEU A 552 22.79 -28.87 -2.65
N VAL A 553 22.52 -27.78 -1.91
CA VAL A 553 22.74 -27.75 -0.46
C VAL A 553 21.79 -28.70 0.28
N THR A 554 20.53 -28.80 -0.18
CA THR A 554 19.58 -29.82 0.34
C THR A 554 20.08 -31.23 0.15
N HIS A 555 20.65 -31.52 -1.04
CA HIS A 555 21.24 -32.84 -1.32
C HIS A 555 22.46 -33.11 -0.42
N LEU A 556 23.38 -32.15 -0.32
CA LEU A 556 24.62 -32.31 0.46
C LEU A 556 24.37 -32.44 1.96
N SER A 557 23.42 -31.70 2.50
CA SER A 557 23.09 -31.73 3.93
C SER A 557 22.21 -32.91 4.32
N GLY A 558 21.35 -33.35 3.40
CA GLY A 558 20.26 -34.30 3.68
C GLY A 558 19.09 -33.64 4.44
N PHE A 559 19.09 -32.32 4.63
CA PHE A 559 18.02 -31.60 5.32
C PHE A 559 17.02 -31.02 4.33
N PRO A 560 15.71 -31.19 4.57
CA PRO A 560 14.72 -30.45 3.80
C PRO A 560 14.81 -28.95 4.12
N MET A 561 14.95 -28.11 3.08
CA MET A 561 15.12 -26.66 3.24
C MET A 561 14.15 -25.88 2.35
N ARG A 562 13.82 -24.66 2.79
CA ARG A 562 13.09 -23.65 2.03
C ARG A 562 13.96 -22.43 1.80
N SER A 563 13.68 -21.69 0.73
CA SER A 563 14.40 -20.46 0.41
C SER A 563 14.23 -19.38 1.47
N ARG A 564 15.33 -18.81 1.91
CA ARG A 564 15.39 -17.62 2.78
C ARG A 564 15.56 -16.32 2.01
N ALA A 565 15.92 -16.39 0.74
CA ALA A 565 16.11 -15.22 -0.09
C ALA A 565 14.78 -14.51 -0.39
N GLY A 566 13.77 -15.28 -0.81
CA GLY A 566 12.47 -14.76 -1.15
C GLY A 566 12.53 -13.65 -2.23
N THR A 567 11.48 -12.84 -2.31
CA THR A 567 11.45 -11.68 -3.20
C THR A 567 12.08 -10.47 -2.50
N ARG A 568 13.03 -9.81 -3.18
CA ARG A 568 13.61 -8.55 -2.72
C ARG A 568 12.88 -7.38 -3.34
N ILE A 569 12.36 -6.51 -2.48
CA ILE A 569 11.55 -5.35 -2.86
C ILE A 569 12.41 -4.09 -2.83
N GLY A 570 12.34 -3.32 -3.91
CA GLY A 570 12.92 -1.99 -3.96
C GLY A 570 12.20 -1.02 -3.02
N GLY A 571 12.95 -0.19 -2.33
CA GLY A 571 12.43 0.79 -1.39
C GLY A 571 13.21 2.09 -1.38
N ARG A 572 12.50 3.21 -1.40
CA ARG A 572 13.07 4.54 -1.28
C ARG A 572 12.31 5.40 -0.31
N MET A 573 12.93 6.43 0.21
CA MET A 573 12.24 7.40 1.05
C MET A 573 11.07 8.03 0.30
N GLY A 574 9.91 8.07 0.94
CA GLY A 574 8.73 8.77 0.46
C GLY A 574 8.86 10.29 0.64
N ARG A 575 7.76 11.01 0.66
CA ARG A 575 7.78 12.45 0.95
C ARG A 575 8.27 12.65 2.38
N PRO A 576 9.33 13.45 2.64
CA PRO A 576 9.61 13.88 3.99
C PRO A 576 8.39 14.67 4.46
N GLY A 577 7.83 14.27 5.61
CA GLY A 577 6.57 14.81 6.08
C GLY A 577 6.65 16.26 6.49
N LYS A 578 6.60 17.18 5.53
CA LYS A 578 5.86 18.42 5.72
C LYS A 578 4.42 18.13 5.29
N SER A 579 3.68 17.42 6.14
CA SER A 579 2.25 17.56 6.07
C SER A 579 1.96 19.04 6.35
N LYS A 580 1.51 19.78 5.33
CA LYS A 580 0.86 21.05 5.59
C LYS A 580 -0.24 20.80 6.61
N PRO A 581 -0.49 21.69 7.57
CA PRO A 581 -1.61 21.53 8.48
C PRO A 581 -2.85 21.26 7.64
N ARG A 582 -3.43 20.07 7.79
CA ARG A 582 -4.68 19.70 7.15
C ARG A 582 -5.80 20.03 8.12
N LYS A 583 -6.90 20.57 7.61
CA LYS A 583 -8.15 20.53 8.37
C LYS A 583 -8.43 19.04 8.68
N MET A 584 -8.65 18.72 9.96
CA MET A 584 -9.22 17.42 10.28
C MET A 584 -10.64 17.36 9.73
N ASN A 585 -10.92 16.29 9.04
CA ASN A 585 -12.27 16.00 8.59
C ASN A 585 -12.61 14.55 9.00
N PRO A 586 -13.59 14.32 9.86
CA PRO A 586 -14.40 15.31 10.57
C PRO A 586 -13.58 16.20 11.52
N PRO A 587 -14.04 17.43 11.82
CA PRO A 587 -13.37 18.31 12.77
C PRO A 587 -13.22 17.65 14.15
N PRO A 588 -12.17 17.99 14.95
CA PRO A 588 -11.95 17.34 16.26
C PRO A 588 -13.15 17.40 17.20
N HIS A 589 -13.96 18.45 17.13
CA HIS A 589 -15.16 18.59 17.95
C HIS A 589 -16.30 17.63 17.57
N SER A 590 -16.22 16.94 16.43
CA SER A 590 -17.13 15.83 16.10
C SER A 590 -16.80 14.57 16.88
N LEU A 591 -15.53 14.37 17.23
CA LEU A 591 -15.06 13.24 18.03
C LEU A 591 -15.02 13.61 19.53
N PHE A 592 -14.70 14.86 19.82
CA PHE A 592 -14.64 15.42 21.17
C PHE A 592 -15.48 16.69 21.17
N PRO A 593 -16.48 16.85 22.04
CA PRO A 593 -17.37 18.01 22.05
C PRO A 593 -16.66 19.29 22.55
N LEU A 594 -15.79 19.84 21.71
CA LEU A 594 -14.98 21.02 22.02
C LEU A 594 -15.74 22.34 21.84
N GLY A 595 -16.94 22.32 21.28
CA GLY A 595 -17.72 23.49 20.92
C GLY A 595 -17.37 24.08 19.55
N GLU A 596 -18.09 25.13 19.15
CA GLU A 596 -17.98 25.75 17.82
C GLU A 596 -17.15 27.03 17.80
N ALA A 597 -16.93 27.69 18.95
CA ALA A 597 -16.12 28.90 19.04
C ALA A 597 -14.69 28.65 18.51
N GLY A 598 -14.23 29.44 17.57
CA GLY A 598 -12.97 29.20 16.84
C GLY A 598 -13.08 28.35 15.58
N GLY A 599 -14.29 27.84 15.26
CA GLY A 599 -14.60 27.11 14.03
C GLY A 599 -13.86 25.80 13.87
N SER A 600 -13.81 25.27 12.64
CA SER A 600 -13.20 23.98 12.29
C SER A 600 -11.67 23.90 12.52
N ARG A 601 -11.02 25.00 12.85
CA ARG A 601 -9.58 25.07 13.13
C ARG A 601 -9.23 24.97 14.62
N ARG A 602 -10.22 24.84 15.49
CA ARG A 602 -10.01 24.75 16.93
C ARG A 602 -9.12 23.55 17.27
N SER A 603 -8.01 23.79 17.94
CA SER A 603 -7.14 22.74 18.45
C SER A 603 -7.52 22.35 19.88
N PHE A 604 -7.21 21.13 20.27
CA PHE A 604 -7.42 20.66 21.64
C PHE A 604 -6.63 21.53 22.65
N GLN A 605 -5.43 21.96 22.29
CA GLN A 605 -4.60 22.86 23.10
C GLN A 605 -5.23 24.22 23.31
N GLU A 606 -5.83 24.79 22.26
CA GLU A 606 -6.56 26.06 22.36
C GLU A 606 -7.82 25.92 23.20
N ALA A 607 -8.55 24.79 23.09
CA ALA A 607 -9.70 24.52 23.93
C ALA A 607 -9.35 24.41 25.41
N CYS A 608 -8.20 23.82 25.75
CA CYS A 608 -7.72 23.71 27.12
C CYS A 608 -7.22 25.05 27.70
N SER A 609 -6.82 25.99 26.86
CA SER A 609 -6.33 27.32 27.30
C SER A 609 -7.43 28.38 27.47
N HIS A 610 -8.65 28.10 27.01
CA HIS A 610 -9.78 29.01 27.16
C HIS A 610 -10.37 28.87 28.57
N THR A 611 -10.05 29.83 29.43
CA THR A 611 -10.82 30.06 30.65
C THR A 611 -12.25 30.42 30.23
N PRO A 612 -13.29 29.81 30.82
CA PRO A 612 -14.67 30.18 30.52
C PRO A 612 -14.85 31.67 30.79
N ARG A 613 -15.09 32.45 29.76
CA ARG A 613 -15.55 33.85 29.99
C ARG A 613 -17.01 33.72 30.39
N PRO A 614 -17.38 34.18 31.59
CA PRO A 614 -18.77 34.32 31.92
C PRO A 614 -19.33 35.42 31.00
N ASN A 615 -20.35 35.09 30.24
CA ASN A 615 -21.10 35.98 29.33
C ASN A 615 -20.41 36.29 27.98
N MET A 616 -20.40 35.34 27.07
CA MET A 616 -20.63 35.57 25.65
C MET A 616 -21.49 34.45 25.08
#